data_9d20c8826950e105083459b91e76a754
#
_entry.id   9d20c8826950e105083459b91e76a754
#
_cell.length_a   1.000
_cell.length_b   1.000
_cell.length_c   1.000
_cell.angle_alpha   90.00
_cell.angle_beta   90.00
_cell.angle_gamma   90.00
#
_symmetry.space_group_name_H-M   'P 1'
#
loop_
_entity.id
_entity.type
_entity.pdbx_description
1 polymer ?
#
loop_
_entity_poly.entity_id
_entity_poly.type
_entity_poly.pdbx_seq_one_letter_code
_entity_poly.pdbx_strand_id
1 'polypeptide(L)'
;MKFDKPAGQNPVDRLLVVGHPHDRIDGKRKVTGTAPYAWEWHDEATKVAYGYIVTSAIAKGRITSLDTHNADNAPGVLAVVTAQNAGPLGKGEQNTATLLGGPEIEHYHQAIALVVAETFEQARAAASLVQVQYEQQAGEYDLAAAIPHATAPPEYEEDKTTGDFASAFAGAAITLDATYTTPDQSHMAMEPHASLAFWHGDQLTIRTSNQMIDWCRSDLAKTLK
;
A
#
# COMPACT_ATOMS: atom_id res chain seq x y z
N MET A 1 -33.00 26.63 14.76
CA MET A 1 -33.93 25.86 13.92
C MET A 1 -34.66 24.90 14.85
N LYS A 2 -36.00 24.90 14.91
CA LYS A 2 -36.74 23.96 15.76
C LYS A 2 -37.23 22.79 14.90
N PHE A 3 -36.84 21.59 15.28
CA PHE A 3 -37.25 20.34 14.64
C PHE A 3 -38.43 19.74 15.43
N ASP A 4 -39.55 20.46 15.49
CA ASP A 4 -40.74 20.12 16.26
C ASP A 4 -41.85 19.43 15.43
N LYS A 5 -41.56 19.16 14.16
CA LYS A 5 -42.49 18.42 13.27
C LYS A 5 -41.77 17.21 12.71
N PRO A 6 -42.47 16.08 12.51
CA PRO A 6 -41.92 14.96 11.77
C PRO A 6 -41.44 15.42 10.39
N ALA A 7 -40.30 14.90 9.95
CA ALA A 7 -39.80 15.13 8.60
C ALA A 7 -40.87 14.66 7.59
N GLY A 8 -41.25 15.54 6.64
CA GLY A 8 -42.13 15.16 5.55
C GLY A 8 -41.44 14.10 4.65
N GLN A 9 -42.24 13.29 3.99
CA GLN A 9 -41.70 12.38 2.96
C GLN A 9 -41.20 13.21 1.78
N ASN A 10 -39.89 13.16 1.56
CA ASN A 10 -39.26 13.70 0.35
C ASN A 10 -39.41 12.66 -0.78
N PRO A 11 -39.78 13.04 -2.02
CA PRO A 11 -39.75 12.12 -3.16
C PRO A 11 -38.41 11.42 -3.36
N VAL A 12 -37.28 12.05 -2.94
CA VAL A 12 -35.92 11.46 -2.94
C VAL A 12 -35.80 10.36 -1.88
N ASP A 13 -36.68 10.33 -0.86
CA ASP A 13 -36.68 9.30 0.19
C ASP A 13 -37.34 7.99 -0.25
N ARG A 14 -37.81 7.90 -1.50
CA ARG A 14 -38.18 6.63 -2.12
C ARG A 14 -36.92 5.88 -2.44
N LEU A 15 -36.42 5.14 -1.46
CA LEU A 15 -35.22 4.31 -1.58
C LEU A 15 -35.48 3.24 -2.64
N LEU A 16 -34.84 3.39 -3.81
CA LEU A 16 -34.87 2.39 -4.90
C LEU A 16 -33.78 1.33 -4.76
N VAL A 17 -32.74 1.64 -3.99
CA VAL A 17 -31.55 0.80 -3.83
C VAL A 17 -31.31 0.49 -2.35
N VAL A 18 -31.23 1.53 -1.52
CA VAL A 18 -30.97 1.38 -0.08
C VAL A 18 -32.18 0.68 0.58
N GLY A 19 -31.90 -0.34 1.37
CA GLY A 19 -32.94 -1.14 2.04
C GLY A 19 -33.54 -2.25 1.17
N HIS A 20 -33.15 -2.39 -0.09
CA HIS A 20 -33.53 -3.49 -0.96
C HIS A 20 -32.44 -4.57 -1.01
N PRO A 21 -32.78 -5.87 -1.10
CA PRO A 21 -31.83 -6.97 -1.19
C PRO A 21 -31.26 -7.03 -2.61
N HIS A 22 -30.21 -6.27 -2.86
CA HIS A 22 -29.47 -6.33 -4.14
C HIS A 22 -28.31 -7.31 -4.05
N ASP A 23 -28.20 -8.16 -5.05
CA ASP A 23 -27.05 -9.05 -5.19
C ASP A 23 -25.78 -8.24 -5.48
N ARG A 24 -24.66 -8.66 -4.89
CA ARG A 24 -23.35 -8.11 -5.27
C ARG A 24 -23.04 -8.46 -6.72
N ILE A 25 -22.58 -7.49 -7.49
CA ILE A 25 -22.20 -7.66 -8.92
C ILE A 25 -21.21 -8.81 -9.10
N ASP A 26 -20.24 -8.92 -8.21
CA ASP A 26 -19.19 -9.95 -8.23
C ASP A 26 -19.50 -11.19 -7.38
N GLY A 27 -20.62 -11.18 -6.66
CA GLY A 27 -20.98 -12.21 -5.69
C GLY A 27 -21.06 -13.61 -6.31
N LYS A 28 -21.74 -13.75 -7.44
CA LYS A 28 -21.88 -15.02 -8.15
C LYS A 28 -20.51 -15.59 -8.55
N ARG A 29 -19.64 -14.74 -9.11
CA ARG A 29 -18.30 -15.18 -9.54
C ARG A 29 -17.46 -15.64 -8.35
N LYS A 30 -17.54 -14.93 -7.21
CA LYS A 30 -16.79 -15.28 -5.98
C LYS A 30 -17.23 -16.64 -5.41
N VAL A 31 -18.52 -16.88 -5.31
CA VAL A 31 -19.03 -18.16 -4.72
C VAL A 31 -18.91 -19.36 -5.67
N THR A 32 -18.74 -19.14 -6.97
CA THR A 32 -18.51 -20.20 -7.96
C THR A 32 -17.04 -20.38 -8.31
N GLY A 33 -16.11 -19.60 -7.71
CA GLY A 33 -14.69 -19.70 -7.98
C GLY A 33 -14.27 -19.17 -9.38
N THR A 34 -15.11 -18.34 -10.00
CA THR A 34 -14.84 -17.78 -11.34
C THR A 34 -14.46 -16.30 -11.31
N ALA A 35 -14.28 -15.71 -10.12
CA ALA A 35 -13.76 -14.36 -9.98
C ALA A 35 -12.24 -14.38 -10.16
N PRO A 36 -11.68 -13.75 -11.20
CA PRO A 36 -10.25 -13.78 -11.44
C PRO A 36 -9.50 -12.86 -10.49
N TYR A 37 -8.30 -13.28 -10.07
CA TYR A 37 -7.30 -12.44 -9.43
C TYR A 37 -6.53 -11.60 -10.46
N ALA A 38 -5.77 -10.61 -9.99
CA ALA A 38 -5.06 -9.70 -10.89
C ALA A 38 -4.11 -10.43 -11.85
N TRP A 39 -3.42 -11.46 -11.39
CA TRP A 39 -2.52 -12.26 -12.21
C TRP A 39 -3.23 -13.07 -13.31
N GLU A 40 -4.47 -13.50 -13.11
CA GLU A 40 -5.22 -14.33 -14.07
C GLU A 40 -5.63 -13.59 -15.34
N TRP A 41 -5.38 -12.28 -15.40
CA TRP A 41 -5.57 -11.46 -16.60
C TRP A 41 -4.35 -11.45 -17.55
N HIS A 42 -3.35 -12.28 -17.30
CA HIS A 42 -2.11 -12.31 -18.10
C HIS A 42 -2.33 -12.66 -19.57
N ASP A 43 -3.42 -13.32 -19.95
CA ASP A 43 -3.78 -13.61 -21.33
C ASP A 43 -4.12 -12.36 -22.16
N GLU A 44 -4.39 -11.23 -21.53
CA GLU A 44 -4.58 -9.95 -22.21
C GLU A 44 -3.29 -9.41 -22.85
N ALA A 45 -2.10 -9.92 -22.44
CA ALA A 45 -0.81 -9.49 -22.94
C ALA A 45 -0.17 -10.55 -23.85
N THR A 46 0.32 -10.13 -25.03
CA THR A 46 0.95 -11.03 -26.02
C THR A 46 2.39 -11.42 -25.67
N LYS A 47 3.08 -10.60 -24.88
CA LYS A 47 4.42 -10.87 -24.34
C LYS A 47 4.49 -10.26 -22.96
N VAL A 48 4.74 -11.09 -21.95
CA VAL A 48 4.85 -10.66 -20.56
C VAL A 48 6.31 -10.74 -20.13
N ALA A 49 6.83 -9.65 -19.59
CA ALA A 49 8.07 -9.66 -18.82
C ALA A 49 7.72 -9.75 -17.33
N TYR A 50 8.58 -10.39 -16.55
CA TYR A 50 8.33 -10.66 -15.15
C TYR A 50 9.22 -9.79 -14.28
N GLY A 51 8.60 -9.05 -13.36
CA GLY A 51 9.30 -8.23 -12.39
C GLY A 51 9.44 -8.93 -11.04
N TYR A 52 10.63 -8.86 -10.43
CA TYR A 52 10.86 -9.32 -9.06
C TYR A 52 11.50 -8.19 -8.25
N ILE A 53 10.85 -7.83 -7.14
CA ILE A 53 11.28 -6.72 -6.29
C ILE A 53 12.44 -7.18 -5.42
N VAL A 54 13.54 -6.43 -5.43
CA VAL A 54 14.64 -6.55 -4.46
C VAL A 54 14.31 -5.67 -3.27
N THR A 55 14.31 -6.26 -2.09
CA THR A 55 13.93 -5.57 -0.86
C THR A 55 15.11 -5.40 0.10
N SER A 56 15.04 -4.39 0.96
CA SER A 56 16.02 -4.15 2.01
C SER A 56 16.09 -5.32 3.00
N ALA A 57 17.31 -5.70 3.35
CA ALA A 57 17.59 -6.69 4.41
C ALA A 57 17.67 -6.08 5.82
N ILE A 58 17.64 -4.75 5.93
CA ILE A 58 17.66 -4.03 7.21
C ILE A 58 16.37 -3.22 7.38
N ALA A 59 16.03 -2.89 8.62
CA ALA A 59 14.83 -2.14 8.95
C ALA A 59 15.08 -0.62 9.05
N LYS A 60 16.29 -0.20 9.38
CA LYS A 60 16.69 1.21 9.47
C LYS A 60 18.15 1.41 9.14
N GLY A 61 18.47 2.44 8.40
CA GLY A 61 19.85 2.78 8.01
C GLY A 61 19.90 3.36 6.61
N ARG A 62 20.99 3.11 5.92
CA ARG A 62 21.17 3.56 4.54
C ARG A 62 21.92 2.56 3.68
N ILE A 63 21.68 2.59 2.39
CA ILE A 63 22.46 1.87 1.38
C ILE A 63 23.76 2.65 1.15
N THR A 64 24.90 1.97 1.33
CA THR A 64 26.24 2.51 1.03
C THR A 64 26.74 2.08 -0.33
N SER A 65 26.30 0.91 -0.82
CA SER A 65 26.61 0.41 -2.16
C SER A 65 25.50 -0.51 -2.65
N LEU A 66 25.16 -0.39 -3.91
CA LEU A 66 24.23 -1.29 -4.62
C LEU A 66 24.90 -1.68 -5.94
N ASP A 67 25.28 -2.95 -6.06
CA ASP A 67 25.91 -3.52 -7.24
C ASP A 67 24.94 -4.48 -7.95
N THR A 68 24.57 -4.15 -9.16
CA THR A 68 23.64 -4.90 -10.02
C THR A 68 24.34 -5.69 -11.12
N HIS A 69 25.68 -5.60 -11.25
CA HIS A 69 26.44 -6.13 -12.38
C HIS A 69 26.14 -7.61 -12.67
N ASN A 70 26.14 -8.45 -11.64
CA ASN A 70 25.85 -9.88 -11.82
C ASN A 70 24.39 -10.15 -12.19
N ALA A 71 23.46 -9.35 -11.68
CA ALA A 71 22.05 -9.44 -12.04
C ALA A 71 21.79 -8.98 -13.48
N ASP A 72 22.39 -7.86 -13.90
CA ASP A 72 22.27 -7.32 -15.26
C ASP A 72 22.77 -8.31 -16.33
N ASN A 73 23.78 -9.11 -16.02
CA ASN A 73 24.37 -10.09 -16.93
C ASN A 73 23.79 -11.51 -16.80
N ALA A 74 22.81 -11.71 -15.94
CA ALA A 74 22.19 -13.02 -15.76
C ALA A 74 21.30 -13.40 -16.96
N PRO A 75 21.23 -14.69 -17.32
CA PRO A 75 20.44 -15.13 -18.48
C PRO A 75 18.97 -14.75 -18.41
N GLY A 76 18.44 -14.15 -19.48
CA GLY A 76 17.04 -13.77 -19.61
C GLY A 76 16.67 -12.48 -18.88
N VAL A 77 17.61 -11.81 -18.22
CA VAL A 77 17.36 -10.49 -17.62
C VAL A 77 17.24 -9.43 -18.71
N LEU A 78 16.19 -8.64 -18.64
CA LEU A 78 15.87 -7.57 -19.57
C LEU A 78 16.29 -6.20 -19.03
N ALA A 79 16.15 -6.00 -17.71
CA ALA A 79 16.56 -4.78 -17.04
C ALA A 79 16.67 -4.98 -15.52
N VAL A 80 17.55 -4.21 -14.88
CA VAL A 80 17.55 -3.99 -13.43
C VAL A 80 17.30 -2.51 -13.17
N VAL A 81 16.15 -2.22 -12.55
CA VAL A 81 15.70 -0.85 -12.28
C VAL A 81 16.00 -0.48 -10.84
N THR A 82 16.67 0.64 -10.64
CA THR A 82 17.06 1.19 -9.35
C THR A 82 16.71 2.68 -9.29
N ALA A 83 16.84 3.31 -8.14
CA ALA A 83 16.68 4.76 -8.00
C ALA A 83 17.59 5.58 -8.94
N GLN A 84 18.71 5.01 -9.39
CA GLN A 84 19.67 5.69 -10.25
C GLN A 84 19.26 5.70 -11.73
N ASN A 85 18.51 4.70 -12.20
CA ASN A 85 18.16 4.55 -13.61
C ASN A 85 16.64 4.56 -13.87
N ALA A 86 15.78 4.60 -12.85
CA ALA A 86 14.33 4.67 -13.00
C ALA A 86 13.84 5.99 -13.63
N GLY A 87 14.71 6.97 -13.77
CA GLY A 87 14.35 8.31 -14.21
C GLY A 87 13.70 9.15 -13.10
N PRO A 88 13.28 10.39 -13.42
CA PRO A 88 12.70 11.28 -12.42
C PRO A 88 11.25 10.89 -12.15
N LEU A 89 11.03 10.02 -11.19
CA LEU A 89 9.69 9.68 -10.71
C LEU A 89 9.07 10.87 -9.97
N GLY A 90 7.77 11.07 -10.16
CA GLY A 90 6.98 12.02 -9.38
C GLY A 90 6.63 11.44 -8.01
N LYS A 91 6.03 12.29 -7.15
CA LYS A 91 5.47 11.86 -5.86
C LYS A 91 3.94 11.96 -5.92
N GLY A 92 3.25 10.88 -5.61
CA GLY A 92 1.81 10.89 -5.38
C GLY A 92 1.45 11.61 -4.08
N GLU A 93 0.19 11.95 -3.89
CA GLU A 93 -0.29 12.61 -2.67
C GLU A 93 -0.53 11.61 -1.53
N GLN A 94 -1.01 10.42 -1.87
CA GLN A 94 -1.37 9.39 -0.91
C GLN A 94 -0.27 8.34 -0.72
N ASN A 95 0.71 8.32 -1.61
CA ASN A 95 1.83 7.40 -1.52
C ASN A 95 2.92 7.95 -0.60
N THR A 96 3.05 7.37 0.56
CA THR A 96 4.10 7.72 1.54
C THR A 96 5.41 6.99 1.27
N ALA A 97 5.39 5.89 0.51
CA ALA A 97 6.57 5.11 0.21
C ALA A 97 7.48 5.83 -0.81
N THR A 98 8.78 5.83 -0.55
CA THR A 98 9.78 6.26 -1.51
C THR A 98 10.05 5.11 -2.49
N LEU A 99 9.60 5.27 -3.74
CA LEU A 99 9.76 4.24 -4.76
C LEU A 99 11.23 4.02 -5.10
N LEU A 100 11.66 2.77 -5.07
CA LEU A 100 13.04 2.32 -5.33
C LEU A 100 14.10 3.04 -4.47
N GLY A 101 13.65 3.70 -3.47
CA GLY A 101 14.07 4.82 -2.72
C GLY A 101 15.37 4.81 -2.08
N GLY A 102 16.42 4.65 -2.13
CA GLY A 102 17.64 4.90 -1.37
C GLY A 102 18.21 6.30 -1.52
N PRO A 103 19.23 6.64 -0.75
CA PRO A 103 19.96 5.65 0.07
C PRO A 103 19.31 5.28 1.40
N GLU A 104 18.28 6.03 1.84
CA GLU A 104 17.71 5.85 3.18
C GLU A 104 16.76 4.64 3.25
N ILE A 105 16.92 3.83 4.30
CA ILE A 105 16.05 2.69 4.62
C ILE A 105 15.27 3.01 5.89
N GLU A 106 13.95 3.04 5.75
CA GLU A 106 13.02 3.42 6.81
C GLU A 106 12.25 2.22 7.39
N HIS A 107 12.17 1.12 6.64
CA HIS A 107 11.51 -0.10 7.09
C HIS A 107 12.09 -1.36 6.43
N TYR A 108 11.94 -2.47 7.14
CA TYR A 108 12.31 -3.79 6.61
C TYR A 108 11.50 -4.12 5.35
N HIS A 109 12.13 -4.77 4.38
CA HIS A 109 11.54 -5.07 3.07
C HIS A 109 11.18 -3.84 2.21
N GLN A 110 11.72 -2.66 2.49
CA GLN A 110 11.60 -1.53 1.56
C GLN A 110 12.13 -1.91 0.18
N ALA A 111 11.36 -1.60 -0.88
CA ALA A 111 11.77 -1.87 -2.25
C ALA A 111 12.95 -0.98 -2.64
N ILE A 112 14.06 -1.60 -3.08
CA ILE A 112 15.31 -0.89 -3.43
C ILE A 112 15.71 -1.07 -4.89
N ALA A 113 15.25 -2.14 -5.53
CA ALA A 113 15.44 -2.38 -6.95
C ALA A 113 14.31 -3.28 -7.49
N LEU A 114 14.19 -3.33 -8.82
CA LEU A 114 13.30 -4.24 -9.54
C LEU A 114 14.11 -4.94 -10.63
N VAL A 115 14.13 -6.26 -10.61
CA VAL A 115 14.71 -7.06 -11.69
C VAL A 115 13.60 -7.49 -12.64
N VAL A 116 13.77 -7.25 -13.93
CA VAL A 116 12.84 -7.62 -14.99
C VAL A 116 13.49 -8.65 -15.89
N ALA A 117 12.81 -9.78 -16.12
CA ALA A 117 13.33 -10.87 -16.94
C ALA A 117 12.22 -11.51 -17.80
N GLU A 118 12.62 -12.44 -18.69
CA GLU A 118 11.73 -13.16 -19.59
C GLU A 118 10.82 -14.15 -18.84
N THR A 119 11.26 -14.69 -17.69
CA THR A 119 10.45 -15.56 -16.82
C THR A 119 10.53 -15.12 -15.36
N PHE A 120 9.56 -15.53 -14.56
CA PHE A 120 9.53 -15.24 -13.13
C PHE A 120 10.74 -15.85 -12.40
N GLU A 121 11.11 -17.08 -12.76
CA GLU A 121 12.25 -17.79 -12.17
C GLU A 121 13.57 -17.07 -12.45
N GLN A 122 13.74 -16.56 -13.68
CA GLN A 122 14.92 -15.78 -14.05
C GLN A 122 14.95 -14.45 -13.27
N ALA A 123 13.84 -13.73 -13.19
CA ALA A 123 13.78 -12.49 -12.43
C ALA A 123 14.12 -12.71 -10.95
N ARG A 124 13.54 -13.75 -10.33
CA ARG A 124 13.77 -14.13 -8.95
C ARG A 124 15.21 -14.57 -8.70
N ALA A 125 15.77 -15.40 -9.58
CA ALA A 125 17.16 -15.85 -9.47
C ALA A 125 18.14 -14.68 -9.61
N ALA A 126 17.93 -13.81 -10.59
CA ALA A 126 18.78 -12.64 -10.80
C ALA A 126 18.64 -11.62 -9.66
N ALA A 127 17.48 -11.47 -9.05
CA ALA A 127 17.29 -10.61 -7.88
C ALA A 127 18.20 -11.02 -6.70
N SER A 128 18.48 -12.31 -6.54
CA SER A 128 19.41 -12.80 -5.52
C SER A 128 20.88 -12.49 -5.80
N LEU A 129 21.23 -12.06 -7.02
CA LEU A 129 22.59 -11.67 -7.42
C LEU A 129 22.88 -10.19 -7.17
N VAL A 130 21.86 -9.39 -6.86
CA VAL A 130 22.04 -7.99 -6.48
C VAL A 130 22.75 -7.92 -5.13
N GLN A 131 23.87 -7.22 -5.08
CA GLN A 131 24.66 -7.08 -3.87
C GLN A 131 24.42 -5.70 -3.25
N VAL A 132 24.06 -5.68 -1.98
CA VAL A 132 23.75 -4.44 -1.26
C VAL A 132 24.59 -4.36 0.02
N GLN A 133 25.24 -3.23 0.21
CA GLN A 133 25.93 -2.91 1.47
C GLN A 133 25.15 -1.85 2.22
N TYR A 134 25.05 -2.01 3.51
CA TYR A 134 24.27 -1.13 4.37
C TYR A 134 25.12 -0.57 5.52
N GLU A 135 24.82 0.66 5.89
CA GLU A 135 25.13 1.22 7.20
C GLU A 135 23.85 1.12 8.04
N GLN A 136 23.82 0.11 8.93
CA GLN A 136 22.64 -0.17 9.74
C GLN A 136 22.57 0.78 10.94
N GLN A 137 21.37 1.26 11.25
CA GLN A 137 21.05 2.05 12.43
C GLN A 137 20.13 1.29 13.38
N ALA A 138 20.12 1.69 14.65
CA ALA A 138 19.17 1.15 15.62
C ALA A 138 17.74 1.60 15.27
N GLY A 139 16.81 0.66 15.23
CA GLY A 139 15.39 0.92 15.06
C GLY A 139 14.65 0.83 16.41
N GLU A 140 13.47 1.41 16.48
CA GLU A 140 12.54 1.30 17.61
C GLU A 140 11.36 0.42 17.18
N TYR A 141 11.20 -0.72 17.86
CA TYR A 141 10.20 -1.74 17.48
C TYR A 141 9.22 -2.06 18.61
N ASP A 142 9.43 -1.48 19.80
CA ASP A 142 8.54 -1.64 20.95
C ASP A 142 7.60 -0.42 21.04
N LEU A 143 6.35 -0.61 20.64
CA LEU A 143 5.34 0.45 20.65
C LEU A 143 5.12 0.97 22.09
N ALA A 144 5.10 0.09 23.10
CA ALA A 144 4.85 0.49 24.47
C ALA A 144 5.99 1.37 25.01
N ALA A 145 7.23 1.02 24.67
CA ALA A 145 8.40 1.83 25.01
C ALA A 145 8.44 3.18 24.28
N ALA A 146 7.87 3.25 23.07
CA ALA A 146 7.85 4.47 22.26
C ALA A 146 6.75 5.47 22.67
N ILE A 147 5.65 5.03 23.28
CA ILE A 147 4.52 5.89 23.67
C ILE A 147 4.94 7.15 24.45
N PRO A 148 5.83 7.09 25.48
CA PRO A 148 6.23 8.29 26.22
C PRO A 148 6.95 9.36 25.39
N HIS A 149 7.46 8.98 24.22
CA HIS A 149 8.22 9.86 23.32
C HIS A 149 7.44 10.18 22.03
N ALA A 150 6.19 9.72 21.94
CA ALA A 150 5.35 9.96 20.76
C ALA A 150 5.09 11.46 20.59
N THR A 151 5.18 11.92 19.34
CA THR A 151 4.83 13.28 18.94
C THR A 151 3.68 13.25 17.97
N ALA A 152 2.83 14.27 18.02
CA ALA A 152 1.78 14.41 17.02
C ALA A 152 2.41 14.55 15.63
N PRO A 153 1.85 13.87 14.58
CA PRO A 153 2.32 14.05 13.22
C PRO A 153 2.09 15.50 12.76
N PRO A 154 2.91 16.04 11.84
CA PRO A 154 2.82 17.45 11.40
C PRO A 154 1.45 17.83 10.80
N GLU A 155 0.72 16.86 10.30
CA GLU A 155 -0.61 17.03 9.67
C GLU A 155 -1.75 16.67 10.64
N TYR A 156 -1.45 16.54 11.92
CA TYR A 156 -2.42 16.18 12.94
C TYR A 156 -3.43 17.33 13.12
N GLU A 157 -4.70 17.03 12.92
CA GLU A 157 -5.76 17.94 13.34
C GLU A 157 -5.85 17.94 14.88
N GLU A 158 -6.02 19.12 15.48
CA GLU A 158 -6.19 19.26 16.93
C GLU A 158 -7.34 18.37 17.43
N ASP A 159 -7.19 17.81 18.63
CA ASP A 159 -8.22 17.00 19.27
C ASP A 159 -9.52 17.77 19.38
N LYS A 160 -10.62 17.18 18.90
CA LYS A 160 -11.95 17.78 19.00
C LYS A 160 -12.53 17.47 20.37
N THR A 161 -12.64 18.51 21.20
CA THR A 161 -13.22 18.40 22.53
C THR A 161 -14.61 19.03 22.56
N THR A 162 -15.60 18.34 23.14
CA THR A 162 -16.95 18.87 23.36
C THR A 162 -17.32 18.71 24.84
N GLY A 163 -17.68 19.81 25.47
CA GLY A 163 -18.02 19.84 26.89
C GLY A 163 -16.77 19.88 27.80
N ASP A 164 -16.98 19.60 29.10
CA ASP A 164 -15.94 19.53 30.12
C ASP A 164 -15.84 18.09 30.64
N PHE A 165 -14.95 17.30 30.02
CA PHE A 165 -14.74 15.91 30.38
C PHE A 165 -14.23 15.77 31.83
N ALA A 166 -13.30 16.62 32.26
CA ALA A 166 -12.67 16.47 33.56
C ALA A 166 -13.70 16.64 34.71
N SER A 167 -14.53 17.67 34.63
CA SER A 167 -15.61 17.90 35.63
C SER A 167 -16.66 16.81 35.55
N ALA A 168 -17.05 16.37 34.36
CA ALA A 168 -18.05 15.30 34.20
C ALA A 168 -17.52 13.95 34.74
N PHE A 169 -16.27 13.61 34.47
CA PHE A 169 -15.65 12.39 34.98
C PHE A 169 -15.50 12.40 36.49
N ALA A 170 -15.03 13.53 37.07
CA ALA A 170 -14.89 13.66 38.50
C ALA A 170 -16.25 13.64 39.25
N GLY A 171 -17.33 14.11 38.62
CA GLY A 171 -18.67 14.13 39.19
C GLY A 171 -19.50 12.87 38.90
N ALA A 172 -19.02 11.93 38.13
CA ALA A 172 -19.76 10.73 37.76
C ALA A 172 -19.87 9.75 38.96
N ALA A 173 -21.05 9.15 39.14
CA ALA A 173 -21.26 8.16 40.21
C ALA A 173 -20.47 6.86 39.97
N ILE A 174 -20.18 6.54 38.73
CA ILE A 174 -19.39 5.36 38.33
C ILE A 174 -18.42 5.83 37.23
N THR A 175 -17.13 5.54 37.39
CA THR A 175 -16.10 5.82 36.42
C THR A 175 -15.35 4.54 36.06
N LEU A 176 -14.94 4.42 34.79
CA LEU A 176 -14.06 3.37 34.31
C LEU A 176 -12.90 4.03 33.54
N ASP A 177 -11.69 3.78 33.99
CA ASP A 177 -10.47 4.12 33.29
C ASP A 177 -9.72 2.81 33.05
N ALA A 178 -9.61 2.38 31.81
CA ALA A 178 -9.07 1.08 31.46
C ALA A 178 -8.26 1.16 30.17
N THR A 179 -7.16 0.40 30.12
CA THR A 179 -6.32 0.24 28.94
C THR A 179 -6.69 -1.05 28.22
N TYR A 180 -6.95 -0.94 26.92
CA TYR A 180 -7.20 -2.07 26.05
C TYR A 180 -6.06 -2.21 25.06
N THR A 181 -5.53 -3.43 24.93
CA THR A 181 -4.45 -3.73 23.98
C THR A 181 -4.88 -4.79 22.98
N THR A 182 -4.46 -4.64 21.74
CA THR A 182 -4.61 -5.63 20.69
C THR A 182 -3.21 -6.11 20.27
N PRO A 183 -3.06 -7.39 19.88
CA PRO A 183 -1.81 -7.84 19.29
C PRO A 183 -1.59 -7.18 17.92
N ASP A 184 -0.33 -7.19 17.50
CA ASP A 184 0.03 -6.77 16.13
C ASP A 184 -0.74 -7.61 15.12
N GLN A 185 -1.20 -6.93 14.05
CA GLN A 185 -1.97 -7.54 13.00
C GLN A 185 -1.24 -7.43 11.67
N SER A 186 -1.18 -8.53 10.92
CA SER A 186 -0.66 -8.58 9.56
C SER A 186 -1.76 -9.00 8.60
N HIS A 187 -1.81 -8.33 7.44
CA HIS A 187 -2.72 -8.73 6.38
C HIS A 187 -2.28 -10.08 5.81
N MET A 188 -3.20 -11.04 5.81
CA MET A 188 -3.00 -12.36 5.20
C MET A 188 -3.97 -12.49 4.02
N ALA A 189 -3.72 -11.71 2.97
CA ALA A 189 -4.57 -11.71 1.78
C ALA A 189 -4.55 -13.09 1.12
N MET A 190 -5.73 -13.61 0.75
CA MET A 190 -5.84 -14.87 0.01
C MET A 190 -5.33 -14.73 -1.42
N GLU A 191 -5.49 -13.54 -2.01
CA GLU A 191 -4.92 -13.23 -3.31
C GLU A 191 -3.42 -12.94 -3.18
N PRO A 192 -2.54 -13.71 -3.84
CA PRO A 192 -1.13 -13.37 -3.94
C PRO A 192 -0.96 -12.00 -4.60
N HIS A 193 -0.14 -11.15 -3.99
CA HIS A 193 0.09 -9.81 -4.54
C HIS A 193 0.77 -9.89 -5.91
N ALA A 194 0.07 -9.45 -6.93
CA ALA A 194 0.56 -9.32 -8.29
C ALA A 194 -0.04 -8.08 -8.95
N SER A 195 0.70 -7.50 -9.87
CA SER A 195 0.20 -6.44 -10.73
C SER A 195 0.60 -6.73 -12.17
N LEU A 196 -0.35 -6.63 -13.08
CA LEU A 196 -0.12 -6.72 -14.52
C LEU A 196 -0.31 -5.34 -15.12
N ALA A 197 0.69 -4.85 -15.84
CA ALA A 197 0.66 -3.54 -16.46
C ALA A 197 1.02 -3.64 -17.95
N PHE A 198 0.30 -2.93 -18.80
CA PHE A 198 0.59 -2.87 -20.22
C PHE A 198 0.14 -1.55 -20.84
N TRP A 199 0.84 -1.14 -21.90
CA TRP A 199 0.58 0.08 -22.64
C TRP A 199 -0.15 -0.19 -23.95
N HIS A 200 -1.16 0.63 -24.26
CA HIS A 200 -1.76 0.76 -25.55
C HIS A 200 -1.58 2.20 -26.06
N GLY A 201 -0.58 2.42 -26.88
CA GLY A 201 -0.17 3.76 -27.23
C GLY A 201 0.33 4.51 -26.00
N ASP A 202 -0.35 5.58 -25.62
CA ASP A 202 -0.10 6.42 -24.44
C ASP A 202 -0.98 6.07 -23.23
N GLN A 203 -1.81 5.03 -23.33
CA GLN A 203 -2.69 4.60 -22.25
C GLN A 203 -2.11 3.40 -21.49
N LEU A 204 -1.90 3.57 -20.18
CA LEU A 204 -1.49 2.52 -19.28
C LEU A 204 -2.71 1.83 -18.67
N THR A 205 -2.80 0.52 -18.83
CA THR A 205 -3.74 -0.33 -18.10
C THR A 205 -3.02 -1.12 -17.05
N ILE A 206 -3.54 -1.10 -15.81
CA ILE A 206 -3.00 -1.89 -14.69
C ILE A 206 -4.12 -2.75 -14.10
N ARG A 207 -3.86 -4.05 -13.97
CA ARG A 207 -4.65 -5.00 -13.22
C ARG A 207 -3.94 -5.24 -11.88
N THR A 208 -4.54 -4.86 -10.79
CA THR A 208 -3.95 -5.00 -9.46
C THR A 208 -5.03 -5.05 -8.40
N SER A 209 -4.74 -5.71 -7.29
CA SER A 209 -5.62 -5.68 -6.11
C SER A 209 -5.38 -4.39 -5.34
N ASN A 210 -6.41 -3.56 -5.21
CA ASN A 210 -6.33 -2.29 -4.52
C ASN A 210 -7.67 -1.88 -3.92
N GLN A 211 -7.67 -1.31 -2.72
CA GLN A 211 -8.88 -0.83 -2.05
C GLN A 211 -9.32 0.56 -2.51
N MET A 212 -8.37 1.39 -2.98
CA MET A 212 -8.59 2.79 -3.32
C MET A 212 -8.22 3.06 -4.77
N ILE A 213 -8.99 2.53 -5.69
CA ILE A 213 -8.69 2.49 -7.13
C ILE A 213 -8.47 3.90 -7.71
N ASP A 214 -9.31 4.88 -7.37
CA ASP A 214 -9.21 6.24 -7.91
C ASP A 214 -7.96 6.97 -7.38
N TRP A 215 -7.67 6.83 -6.10
CA TRP A 215 -6.44 7.40 -5.52
C TRP A 215 -5.19 6.74 -6.10
N CYS A 216 -5.18 5.42 -6.20
CA CYS A 216 -4.08 4.69 -6.83
C CYS A 216 -3.83 5.16 -8.25
N ARG A 217 -4.89 5.31 -9.07
CA ARG A 217 -4.79 5.83 -10.42
C ARG A 217 -4.19 7.24 -10.47
N SER A 218 -4.69 8.12 -9.61
CA SER A 218 -4.24 9.51 -9.55
C SER A 218 -2.78 9.61 -9.12
N ASP A 219 -2.37 8.83 -8.12
CA ASP A 219 -0.99 8.80 -7.63
C ASP A 219 -0.02 8.17 -8.64
N LEU A 220 -0.45 7.11 -9.33
CA LEU A 220 0.34 6.52 -10.42
C LEU A 220 0.55 7.51 -11.56
N ALA A 221 -0.48 8.23 -11.96
CA ALA A 221 -0.37 9.26 -13.00
C ALA A 221 0.62 10.37 -12.60
N LYS A 222 0.62 10.81 -11.33
CA LYS A 222 1.59 11.79 -10.82
C LYS A 222 3.00 11.22 -10.70
N THR A 223 3.13 9.93 -10.39
CA THR A 223 4.42 9.24 -10.24
C THR A 223 5.10 9.03 -11.59
N LEU A 224 4.34 8.65 -12.59
CA LEU A 224 4.87 8.35 -13.93
C LEU A 224 5.01 9.59 -14.82
N LYS A 225 4.37 10.71 -14.47
CA LYS A 225 4.35 12.05 -15.14
C LYS A 225 3.71 12.01 -16.52
#